data_0f2cfb835fe49f8ac97527c59883da0d
#
_entry.id   0f2cfb835fe49f8ac97527c59883da0d
#
_cell.length_a   1.000
_cell.length_b   1.000
_cell.length_c   1.000
_cell.angle_alpha   90.00
_cell.angle_beta   90.00
_cell.angle_gamma   90.00
#
_symmetry.space_group_name_H-M   'P 1'
#
loop_
_entity.id
_entity.type
_entity.pdbx_description
1 polymer ?
#
loop_
_entity_poly.entity_id
_entity_poly.type
_entity_poly.pdbx_seq_one_letter_code
_entity_poly.pdbx_strand_id
1 'polypeptide(L)'
;MSAQTELSERAAEDVGAADAGLGLNPLVGFGTADLFAAFGQIAWHLVRHPWATLQHQTNLAGTLLRAWIGGTTIEPARGDRRFADPIWTSNPLYRAIQQSYLAWRNSLDHWVANAGFDKANEQRARFALSQLGDAVAPTNSWLGNPAAMRKLFETGGASAARGLSHMLGDLAHNGGLPSQVDKRAFRVGDNLGATEGAVVFRNEQAELLQYAPKGEQVLTRPLLIVPPQINKFYLFDLAPGRSLIEYLLANGVQVFVVSWRNPTAEHRDWGLDTYVNTMVDVTDVVCAITGSADLNIAAACSGGITASIMLGHLAAKQDRRINALTLLVTVLDTSAESQPAP
;
A
#
# COMPACT_ATOMS: atom_id res chain seq x y z
N MET A 1 -19.43 -17.91 -25.56
CA MET A 1 -18.97 -17.52 -24.19
C MET A 1 -20.03 -16.61 -23.61
N SER A 2 -20.54 -16.88 -22.42
CA SER A 2 -21.60 -16.06 -21.83
C SER A 2 -21.01 -14.80 -21.21
N ALA A 3 -21.78 -13.70 -21.17
CA ALA A 3 -21.39 -12.45 -20.52
C ALA A 3 -20.92 -12.65 -19.06
N GLN A 4 -21.43 -13.68 -18.41
CA GLN A 4 -20.98 -14.09 -17.06
C GLN A 4 -19.56 -14.64 -17.03
N THR A 5 -19.09 -15.31 -18.07
CA THR A 5 -17.71 -15.83 -18.16
C THR A 5 -16.72 -14.70 -18.38
N GLU A 6 -17.06 -13.72 -19.22
CA GLU A 6 -16.23 -12.53 -19.44
C GLU A 6 -16.16 -11.63 -18.20
N LEU A 7 -17.25 -11.49 -17.44
CA LEU A 7 -17.25 -10.77 -16.16
C LEU A 7 -16.41 -11.46 -15.11
N SER A 8 -16.41 -12.79 -15.08
CA SER A 8 -15.61 -13.61 -14.15
C SER A 8 -14.11 -13.56 -14.50
N GLU A 9 -13.75 -13.59 -15.78
CA GLU A 9 -12.36 -13.47 -16.22
C GLU A 9 -11.82 -12.07 -15.98
N ARG A 10 -12.59 -11.02 -16.28
CA ARG A 10 -12.21 -9.63 -15.96
C ARG A 10 -12.09 -9.38 -14.47
N ALA A 11 -13.00 -9.95 -13.65
CA ALA A 11 -12.89 -9.86 -12.20
C ALA A 11 -11.64 -10.59 -11.67
N ALA A 12 -11.22 -11.68 -12.28
CA ALA A 12 -9.99 -12.41 -11.92
C ALA A 12 -8.73 -11.63 -12.34
N GLU A 13 -8.74 -10.98 -13.52
CA GLU A 13 -7.66 -10.08 -13.96
C GLU A 13 -7.56 -8.85 -13.04
N ASP A 14 -8.70 -8.28 -12.66
CA ASP A 14 -8.78 -7.13 -11.75
C ASP A 14 -8.31 -7.47 -10.34
N VAL A 15 -8.58 -8.66 -9.84
CA VAL A 15 -8.03 -9.15 -8.56
C VAL A 15 -6.52 -9.33 -8.65
N GLY A 16 -5.99 -9.84 -9.76
CA GLY A 16 -4.56 -9.94 -10.00
C GLY A 16 -3.85 -8.58 -10.05
N ALA A 17 -4.48 -7.59 -10.70
CA ALA A 17 -3.97 -6.22 -10.75
C ALA A 17 -4.06 -5.50 -9.39
N ALA A 18 -5.12 -5.76 -8.60
CA ALA A 18 -5.25 -5.23 -7.24
C ALA A 18 -4.21 -5.83 -6.29
N ASP A 19 -3.87 -7.11 -6.42
CA ASP A 19 -2.81 -7.76 -5.65
C ASP A 19 -1.43 -7.16 -5.96
N ALA A 20 -1.17 -6.82 -7.21
CA ALA A 20 0.07 -6.14 -7.59
C ALA A 20 0.13 -4.67 -7.09
N GLY A 21 -1.03 -4.01 -6.93
CA GLY A 21 -1.11 -2.60 -6.50
C GLY A 21 -1.31 -2.40 -5.00
N LEU A 22 -1.95 -3.34 -4.30
CA LEU A 22 -2.23 -3.28 -2.86
C LEU A 22 -1.22 -4.05 -2.02
N GLY A 23 -0.43 -4.93 -2.63
CA GLY A 23 0.77 -5.41 -1.95
C GLY A 23 1.59 -4.18 -1.59
N LEU A 24 1.74 -3.93 -0.29
CA LEU A 24 2.78 -3.04 0.23
C LEU A 24 4.13 -3.60 -0.20
N ASN A 25 4.38 -3.56 -1.51
CA ASN A 25 5.71 -3.77 -2.04
C ASN A 25 6.48 -2.47 -1.69
N PRO A 26 7.35 -2.48 -0.67
CA PRO A 26 8.15 -1.31 -0.31
C PRO A 26 9.05 -0.86 -1.46
N LEU A 27 9.03 -1.59 -2.59
CA LEU A 27 9.74 -1.32 -3.82
C LEU A 27 8.85 -0.70 -4.92
N VAL A 28 7.58 -0.37 -4.64
CA VAL A 28 6.76 0.40 -5.58
C VAL A 28 7.35 1.79 -5.74
N GLY A 29 7.90 2.08 -6.91
CA GLY A 29 8.63 3.30 -7.22
C GLY A 29 10.15 3.22 -7.05
N PHE A 30 10.69 2.14 -6.45
CA PHE A 30 12.11 1.86 -6.38
C PHE A 30 12.38 0.62 -7.24
N GLY A 31 12.82 0.82 -8.47
CA GLY A 31 13.13 -0.28 -9.38
C GLY A 31 14.37 -1.04 -8.92
N THR A 32 14.51 -2.29 -9.35
CA THR A 32 15.73 -3.07 -9.13
C THR A 32 16.98 -2.34 -9.65
N ALA A 33 16.84 -1.56 -10.72
CA ALA A 33 17.91 -0.73 -11.28
C ALA A 33 18.38 0.34 -10.27
N ASP A 34 17.46 0.99 -9.52
CA ASP A 34 17.80 2.00 -8.53
C ASP A 34 18.50 1.37 -7.32
N LEU A 35 18.08 0.17 -6.92
CA LEU A 35 18.75 -0.59 -5.87
C LEU A 35 20.18 -0.97 -6.28
N PHE A 36 20.37 -1.49 -7.50
CA PHE A 36 21.69 -1.81 -8.02
C PHE A 36 22.56 -0.56 -8.19
N ALA A 37 22.00 0.56 -8.64
CA ALA A 37 22.71 1.84 -8.73
C ALA A 37 23.16 2.31 -7.34
N ALA A 38 22.31 2.23 -6.30
CA ALA A 38 22.66 2.58 -4.94
C ALA A 38 23.78 1.69 -4.39
N PHE A 39 23.71 0.37 -4.58
CA PHE A 39 24.79 -0.54 -4.19
C PHE A 39 26.08 -0.30 -4.99
N GLY A 40 25.97 0.02 -6.29
CA GLY A 40 27.12 0.40 -7.13
C GLY A 40 27.82 1.65 -6.60
N GLN A 41 27.07 2.66 -6.20
CA GLN A 41 27.62 3.89 -5.60
C GLN A 41 28.28 3.61 -4.25
N ILE A 42 27.68 2.78 -3.40
CA ILE A 42 28.26 2.32 -2.14
C ILE A 42 29.60 1.62 -2.38
N ALA A 43 29.61 0.63 -3.30
CA ALA A 43 30.83 -0.11 -3.65
C ALA A 43 31.94 0.81 -4.20
N TRP A 44 31.57 1.74 -5.08
CA TRP A 44 32.49 2.73 -5.63
C TRP A 44 33.08 3.65 -4.57
N HIS A 45 32.27 4.06 -3.61
CA HIS A 45 32.74 4.88 -2.49
C HIS A 45 33.73 4.13 -1.61
N LEU A 46 33.46 2.85 -1.29
CA LEU A 46 34.37 1.99 -0.52
C LEU A 46 35.74 1.85 -1.18
N VAL A 47 35.77 1.69 -2.51
CA VAL A 47 37.02 1.59 -3.29
C VAL A 47 37.79 2.92 -3.30
N ARG A 48 37.10 4.05 -3.38
CA ARG A 48 37.76 5.36 -3.41
C ARG A 48 38.29 5.85 -2.08
N HIS A 49 37.76 5.35 -0.97
CA HIS A 49 38.14 5.76 0.38
C HIS A 49 38.63 4.58 1.22
N PRO A 50 39.72 3.89 0.83
CA PRO A 50 40.14 2.62 1.46
C PRO A 50 40.54 2.79 2.92
N TRP A 51 41.15 3.92 3.29
CA TRP A 51 41.53 4.18 4.69
C TRP A 51 40.34 4.42 5.60
N ALA A 52 39.36 5.22 5.16
CA ALA A 52 38.12 5.43 5.89
C ALA A 52 37.33 4.12 6.05
N THR A 53 37.31 3.30 5.01
CA THR A 53 36.69 1.98 5.02
C THR A 53 37.39 1.05 6.00
N LEU A 54 38.71 1.01 6.02
CA LEU A 54 39.49 0.18 6.95
C LEU A 54 39.27 0.64 8.41
N GLN A 55 39.30 1.93 8.67
CA GLN A 55 39.05 2.49 10.00
C GLN A 55 37.64 2.16 10.48
N HIS A 56 36.64 2.26 9.59
CA HIS A 56 35.27 1.87 9.88
C HIS A 56 35.14 0.39 10.25
N GLN A 57 35.79 -0.50 9.47
CA GLN A 57 35.78 -1.94 9.73
C GLN A 57 36.49 -2.32 11.03
N THR A 58 37.62 -1.68 11.36
CA THR A 58 38.31 -1.92 12.62
C THR A 58 37.50 -1.46 13.83
N ASN A 59 36.81 -0.33 13.74
CA ASN A 59 35.92 0.17 14.78
C ASN A 59 34.73 -0.78 14.99
N LEU A 60 34.13 -1.25 13.88
CA LEU A 60 33.04 -2.23 13.94
C LEU A 60 33.51 -3.53 14.58
N ALA A 61 34.65 -4.08 14.15
CA ALA A 61 35.22 -5.32 14.72
C ALA A 61 35.47 -5.20 16.26
N GLY A 62 36.00 -4.05 16.69
CA GLY A 62 36.17 -3.76 18.11
C GLY A 62 34.84 -3.67 18.87
N THR A 63 33.78 -3.14 18.24
CA THR A 63 32.45 -3.05 18.86
C THR A 63 31.79 -4.43 18.92
N LEU A 64 31.92 -5.23 17.86
CA LEU A 64 31.41 -6.61 17.83
C LEU A 64 32.09 -7.46 18.93
N LEU A 65 33.41 -7.37 19.07
CA LEU A 65 34.12 -8.07 20.15
C LEU A 65 33.58 -7.67 21.53
N ARG A 66 33.38 -6.38 21.76
CA ARG A 66 32.78 -5.89 23.01
C ARG A 66 31.36 -6.40 23.22
N ALA A 67 30.57 -6.53 22.16
CA ALA A 67 29.21 -7.10 22.22
C ALA A 67 29.24 -8.55 22.75
N TRP A 68 30.20 -9.36 22.29
CA TRP A 68 30.34 -10.76 22.71
C TRP A 68 30.82 -10.93 24.13
N ILE A 69 31.68 -10.04 24.66
CA ILE A 69 32.14 -10.05 26.04
C ILE A 69 31.23 -9.29 27.02
N GLY A 70 30.08 -8.85 26.56
CA GLY A 70 29.09 -8.13 27.40
C GLY A 70 29.41 -6.65 27.65
N GLY A 71 30.39 -6.08 26.95
CA GLY A 71 30.85 -4.70 27.13
C GLY A 71 30.10 -3.66 26.31
N THR A 72 28.99 -4.01 25.66
CA THR A 72 28.13 -3.09 24.91
C THR A 72 26.70 -3.12 25.43
N THR A 73 26.04 -1.94 25.43
CA THR A 73 24.61 -1.82 25.68
C THR A 73 24.06 -0.82 24.67
N ILE A 74 23.53 -1.35 23.57
CA ILE A 74 22.86 -0.57 22.54
C ILE A 74 21.37 -0.90 22.65
N GLU A 75 20.54 0.11 22.86
CA GLU A 75 19.09 -0.08 22.92
C GLU A 75 18.51 -0.15 21.49
N PRO A 76 17.55 -1.05 21.24
CA PRO A 76 16.75 -1.03 20.00
C PRO A 76 16.05 0.32 19.84
N ALA A 77 15.79 0.70 18.60
CA ALA A 77 15.04 1.93 18.30
C ALA A 77 13.67 1.93 19.02
N ARG A 78 13.24 3.09 19.47
CA ARG A 78 11.94 3.24 20.17
C ARG A 78 10.82 2.71 19.29
N GLY A 79 10.05 1.73 19.80
CA GLY A 79 8.97 1.08 19.05
C GLY A 79 9.38 -0.18 18.28
N ASP A 80 10.66 -0.54 18.23
CA ASP A 80 11.13 -1.80 17.62
C ASP A 80 10.74 -3.00 18.49
N ARG A 81 9.63 -3.65 18.13
CA ARG A 81 9.10 -4.81 18.86
C ARG A 81 9.83 -6.12 18.55
N ARG A 82 10.75 -6.14 17.59
CA ARG A 82 11.48 -7.36 17.20
C ARG A 82 12.27 -7.94 18.35
N PHE A 83 12.75 -7.08 19.26
CA PHE A 83 13.56 -7.44 20.42
C PHE A 83 12.80 -7.34 21.76
N ALA A 84 11.48 -7.39 21.73
CA ALA A 84 10.66 -7.27 22.94
C ALA A 84 10.69 -8.52 23.84
N ASP A 85 11.09 -9.69 23.33
CA ASP A 85 11.19 -10.92 24.15
C ASP A 85 12.30 -10.78 25.21
N PRO A 86 12.02 -11.03 26.51
CA PRO A 86 13.02 -10.90 27.58
C PRO A 86 14.28 -11.75 27.39
N ILE A 87 14.22 -12.81 26.58
CA ILE A 87 15.39 -13.65 26.29
C ILE A 87 16.50 -12.85 25.62
N TRP A 88 16.21 -11.83 24.85
CA TRP A 88 17.20 -10.96 24.23
C TRP A 88 18.14 -10.28 25.23
N THR A 89 17.66 -10.06 26.44
CA THR A 89 18.46 -9.44 27.51
C THR A 89 18.98 -10.43 28.56
N SER A 90 18.19 -11.48 28.83
CA SER A 90 18.52 -12.46 29.91
C SER A 90 19.45 -13.58 29.46
N ASN A 91 19.46 -13.94 28.17
CA ASN A 91 20.34 -15.00 27.67
C ASN A 91 21.60 -14.39 27.04
N PRO A 92 22.81 -14.75 27.48
CA PRO A 92 24.05 -14.16 26.99
C PRO A 92 24.26 -14.29 25.48
N LEU A 93 23.88 -15.43 24.89
CA LEU A 93 24.02 -15.67 23.45
C LEU A 93 23.08 -14.74 22.64
N TYR A 94 21.78 -14.72 22.98
CA TYR A 94 20.83 -13.85 22.32
C TYR A 94 21.15 -12.36 22.51
N ARG A 95 21.64 -11.98 23.70
CA ARG A 95 22.13 -10.63 23.93
C ARG A 95 23.30 -10.28 23.02
N ALA A 96 24.29 -11.17 22.88
CA ALA A 96 25.45 -10.94 22.02
C ALA A 96 25.03 -10.82 20.56
N ILE A 97 24.08 -11.64 20.07
CA ILE A 97 23.53 -11.57 18.73
C ILE A 97 22.79 -10.22 18.51
N GLN A 98 21.91 -9.83 19.44
CA GLN A 98 21.20 -8.55 19.38
C GLN A 98 22.18 -7.37 19.34
N GLN A 99 23.13 -7.34 20.28
CA GLN A 99 24.10 -6.24 20.37
C GLN A 99 24.99 -6.16 19.14
N SER A 100 25.38 -7.31 18.58
CA SER A 100 26.15 -7.36 17.33
C SER A 100 25.34 -6.80 16.15
N TYR A 101 24.07 -7.18 16.03
CA TYR A 101 23.19 -6.67 14.99
C TYR A 101 22.97 -5.16 15.11
N LEU A 102 22.66 -4.67 16.30
CA LEU A 102 22.45 -3.24 16.55
C LEU A 102 23.73 -2.42 16.31
N ALA A 103 24.88 -2.95 16.73
CA ALA A 103 26.19 -2.34 16.48
C ALA A 103 26.49 -2.23 14.98
N TRP A 104 26.21 -3.29 14.23
CA TRP A 104 26.37 -3.31 12.79
C TRP A 104 25.42 -2.31 12.10
N ARG A 105 24.15 -2.26 12.48
CA ARG A 105 23.18 -1.29 11.96
C ARG A 105 23.64 0.16 12.20
N ASN A 106 23.96 0.50 13.43
CA ASN A 106 24.47 1.82 13.78
C ASN A 106 25.74 2.18 13.00
N SER A 107 26.62 1.20 12.79
CA SER A 107 27.85 1.37 12.03
C SER A 107 27.55 1.73 10.56
N LEU A 108 26.56 1.10 9.93
CA LEU A 108 26.13 1.44 8.57
C LEU A 108 25.56 2.87 8.49
N ASP A 109 24.70 3.25 9.44
CA ASP A 109 24.12 4.59 9.49
C ASP A 109 25.19 5.67 9.67
N HIS A 110 26.15 5.44 10.55
CA HIS A 110 27.31 6.34 10.73
C HIS A 110 28.20 6.42 9.50
N TRP A 111 28.40 5.29 8.82
CA TRP A 111 29.19 5.27 7.60
C TRP A 111 28.53 6.10 6.50
N VAL A 112 27.23 5.94 6.26
CA VAL A 112 26.50 6.72 5.26
C VAL A 112 26.56 8.21 5.59
N ALA A 113 26.34 8.59 6.85
CA ALA A 113 26.37 9.98 7.29
C ALA A 113 27.72 10.66 7.03
N ASN A 114 28.83 9.91 7.05
CA ASN A 114 30.18 10.43 6.89
C ASN A 114 30.80 10.13 5.50
N ALA A 115 30.06 9.46 4.62
CA ALA A 115 30.56 9.08 3.31
C ALA A 115 30.67 10.25 2.31
N GLY A 116 30.12 11.43 2.63
CA GLY A 116 30.18 12.59 1.75
C GLY A 116 29.28 12.48 0.51
N PHE A 117 28.23 11.71 0.60
CA PHE A 117 27.20 11.66 -0.43
C PHE A 117 26.45 12.99 -0.52
N ASP A 118 25.97 13.35 -1.71
CA ASP A 118 24.93 14.37 -1.83
C ASP A 118 23.62 13.89 -1.17
N LYS A 119 22.71 14.82 -0.85
CA LYS A 119 21.47 14.55 -0.11
C LYS A 119 20.61 13.44 -0.75
N ALA A 120 20.53 13.37 -2.07
CA ALA A 120 19.71 12.36 -2.77
C ALA A 120 20.36 10.97 -2.69
N ASN A 121 21.67 10.88 -2.90
CA ASN A 121 22.42 9.63 -2.82
C ASN A 121 22.55 9.13 -1.37
N GLU A 122 22.65 10.05 -0.39
CA GLU A 122 22.59 9.68 1.03
C GLU A 122 21.25 9.00 1.38
N GLN A 123 20.12 9.57 0.94
CA GLN A 123 18.79 8.99 1.18
C GLN A 123 18.64 7.62 0.51
N ARG A 124 19.12 7.46 -0.73
CA ARG A 124 19.11 6.18 -1.44
C ARG A 124 19.96 5.13 -0.75
N ALA A 125 21.17 5.50 -0.32
CA ALA A 125 22.06 4.60 0.41
C ALA A 125 21.47 4.17 1.76
N ARG A 126 20.91 5.12 2.53
CA ARG A 126 20.21 4.81 3.79
C ARG A 126 19.05 3.85 3.56
N PHE A 127 18.23 4.09 2.55
CA PHE A 127 17.12 3.20 2.22
C PHE A 127 17.61 1.80 1.86
N ALA A 128 18.56 1.67 0.92
CA ALA A 128 19.10 0.39 0.49
C ALA A 128 19.71 -0.41 1.66
N LEU A 129 20.51 0.26 2.51
CA LEU A 129 21.13 -0.38 3.66
C LEU A 129 20.12 -0.70 4.78
N SER A 130 19.06 0.09 4.93
CA SER A 130 17.98 -0.24 5.86
C SER A 130 17.25 -1.52 5.42
N GLN A 131 16.91 -1.65 4.14
CA GLN A 131 16.29 -2.87 3.60
C GLN A 131 17.18 -4.09 3.79
N LEU A 132 18.48 -3.97 3.47
CA LEU A 132 19.43 -5.05 3.70
C LEU A 132 19.50 -5.41 5.19
N GLY A 133 19.61 -4.41 6.06
CA GLY A 133 19.67 -4.61 7.49
C GLY A 133 18.44 -5.32 8.04
N ASP A 134 17.27 -4.91 7.60
CA ASP A 134 16.02 -5.55 8.03
C ASP A 134 15.90 -6.98 7.50
N ALA A 135 16.33 -7.23 6.25
CA ALA A 135 16.33 -8.56 5.67
C ALA A 135 17.22 -9.56 6.45
N VAL A 136 18.40 -9.12 6.92
CA VAL A 136 19.34 -9.98 7.67
C VAL A 136 19.15 -9.91 9.19
N ALA A 137 18.07 -9.28 9.68
CA ALA A 137 17.81 -9.23 11.11
C ALA A 137 17.75 -10.63 11.72
N PRO A 138 18.39 -10.86 12.88
CA PRO A 138 18.43 -12.19 13.51
C PRO A 138 17.01 -12.72 13.81
N THR A 139 16.06 -11.83 14.03
CA THR A 139 14.65 -12.16 14.25
C THR A 139 13.96 -12.80 13.04
N ASN A 140 14.55 -12.73 11.84
CA ASN A 140 14.01 -13.34 10.61
C ASN A 140 14.48 -14.80 10.43
N SER A 141 15.37 -15.29 11.26
CA SER A 141 15.85 -16.68 11.20
C SER A 141 15.30 -17.52 12.35
N TRP A 142 15.11 -18.81 12.12
CA TRP A 142 14.64 -19.72 13.16
C TRP A 142 15.59 -19.76 14.36
N LEU A 143 16.88 -19.89 14.09
CA LEU A 143 17.91 -19.98 15.15
C LEU A 143 18.15 -18.63 15.83
N GLY A 144 18.00 -17.54 15.08
CA GLY A 144 18.22 -16.19 15.60
C GLY A 144 16.99 -15.63 16.36
N ASN A 145 15.79 -16.21 16.21
CA ASN A 145 14.59 -15.71 16.86
C ASN A 145 14.19 -16.60 18.05
N PRO A 146 14.33 -16.13 19.31
CA PRO A 146 14.02 -16.93 20.49
C PRO A 146 12.56 -17.36 20.57
N ALA A 147 11.62 -16.55 20.07
CA ALA A 147 10.22 -16.93 20.04
C ALA A 147 9.94 -18.04 19.00
N ALA A 148 10.63 -18.01 17.86
CA ALA A 148 10.52 -19.06 16.84
C ALA A 148 11.14 -20.37 17.36
N MET A 149 12.28 -20.31 18.04
CA MET A 149 12.90 -21.48 18.66
C MET A 149 12.02 -22.10 19.75
N ARG A 150 11.45 -21.28 20.62
CA ARG A 150 10.49 -21.76 21.63
C ARG A 150 9.31 -22.48 20.96
N LYS A 151 8.73 -21.88 19.92
CA LYS A 151 7.61 -22.47 19.17
C LYS A 151 7.99 -23.76 18.45
N LEU A 152 9.22 -23.85 17.95
CA LEU A 152 9.75 -25.08 17.36
C LEU A 152 9.74 -26.24 18.37
N PHE A 153 10.26 -26.01 19.60
CA PHE A 153 10.29 -27.02 20.65
C PHE A 153 8.89 -27.35 21.19
N GLU A 154 8.05 -26.35 21.47
CA GLU A 154 6.66 -26.54 21.94
C GLU A 154 5.83 -27.40 20.98
N THR A 155 6.10 -27.31 19.70
CA THR A 155 5.33 -28.02 18.66
C THR A 155 6.02 -29.30 18.14
N GLY A 156 7.13 -29.70 18.75
CA GLY A 156 7.91 -30.85 18.27
C GLY A 156 8.33 -30.73 16.79
N GLY A 157 8.63 -29.51 16.34
CA GLY A 157 9.03 -29.24 14.95
C GLY A 157 7.87 -28.95 13.98
N ALA A 158 6.62 -29.15 14.37
CA ALA A 158 5.47 -28.97 13.47
C ALA A 158 5.30 -27.53 12.97
N SER A 159 5.72 -26.53 13.74
CA SER A 159 5.71 -25.13 13.30
C SER A 159 6.66 -24.88 12.13
N ALA A 160 7.86 -25.46 12.16
CA ALA A 160 8.84 -25.35 11.08
C ALA A 160 8.38 -26.07 9.82
N ALA A 161 7.81 -27.29 9.97
CA ALA A 161 7.26 -28.04 8.83
C ALA A 161 6.13 -27.25 8.13
N ARG A 162 5.21 -26.64 8.88
CA ARG A 162 4.17 -25.77 8.32
C ARG A 162 4.77 -24.54 7.63
N GLY A 163 5.74 -23.86 8.27
CA GLY A 163 6.41 -22.70 7.68
C GLY A 163 7.09 -23.03 6.34
N LEU A 164 7.76 -24.19 6.27
CA LEU A 164 8.38 -24.65 5.03
C LEU A 164 7.31 -24.96 3.96
N SER A 165 6.20 -25.61 4.33
CA SER A 165 5.08 -25.88 3.42
C SER A 165 4.48 -24.59 2.85
N HIS A 166 4.27 -23.56 3.71
CA HIS A 166 3.78 -22.26 3.26
C HIS A 166 4.78 -21.61 2.31
N MET A 167 6.07 -21.58 2.66
CA MET A 167 7.13 -21.01 1.80
C MET A 167 7.18 -21.68 0.42
N LEU A 168 7.08 -23.00 0.36
CA LEU A 168 7.05 -23.73 -0.90
C LEU A 168 5.77 -23.45 -1.69
N GLY A 169 4.64 -23.32 -1.00
CA GLY A 169 3.37 -22.89 -1.61
C GLY A 169 3.44 -21.48 -2.19
N ASP A 170 4.03 -20.55 -1.46
CA ASP A 170 4.20 -19.16 -1.89
C ASP A 170 5.14 -19.05 -3.10
N LEU A 171 6.23 -19.83 -3.10
CA LEU A 171 7.14 -19.91 -4.25
C LEU A 171 6.43 -20.46 -5.51
N ALA A 172 5.59 -21.48 -5.33
CA ALA A 172 4.91 -22.14 -6.45
C ALA A 172 3.71 -21.35 -7.00
N HIS A 173 2.97 -20.63 -6.15
CA HIS A 173 1.65 -20.10 -6.50
C HIS A 173 1.49 -18.59 -6.26
N ASN A 174 2.44 -17.93 -5.61
CA ASN A 174 2.33 -16.51 -5.25
C ASN A 174 3.58 -15.69 -5.59
N GLY A 175 4.38 -16.14 -6.55
CA GLY A 175 5.59 -15.45 -6.99
C GLY A 175 6.66 -15.25 -5.92
N GLY A 176 6.65 -16.10 -4.88
CA GLY A 176 7.57 -16.01 -3.74
C GLY A 176 7.17 -15.00 -2.65
N LEU A 177 6.04 -14.32 -2.83
CA LEU A 177 5.50 -13.42 -1.81
C LEU A 177 4.64 -14.21 -0.81
N PRO A 178 4.69 -13.89 0.50
CA PRO A 178 3.83 -14.52 1.49
C PRO A 178 2.35 -14.33 1.19
N SER A 179 1.59 -15.41 1.24
CA SER A 179 0.12 -15.36 1.10
C SER A 179 -0.48 -14.66 2.31
N GLN A 180 -1.14 -13.53 2.09
CA GLN A 180 -1.73 -12.71 3.15
C GLN A 180 -3.22 -12.97 3.35
N VAL A 181 -3.91 -13.42 2.31
CA VAL A 181 -5.36 -13.64 2.30
C VAL A 181 -5.72 -14.92 1.55
N ASP A 182 -6.84 -15.53 1.91
CA ASP A 182 -7.47 -16.58 1.08
C ASP A 182 -8.33 -15.92 0.00
N LYS A 183 -7.77 -15.78 -1.21
CA LYS A 183 -8.44 -15.15 -2.36
C LYS A 183 -9.70 -15.89 -2.80
N ARG A 184 -9.84 -17.16 -2.43
CA ARG A 184 -11.01 -17.99 -2.80
C ARG A 184 -12.26 -17.64 -2.00
N ALA A 185 -12.10 -16.96 -0.86
CA ALA A 185 -13.19 -16.57 0.03
C ALA A 185 -14.02 -15.39 -0.51
N PHE A 186 -13.48 -14.63 -1.49
CA PHE A 186 -14.11 -13.40 -1.97
C PHE A 186 -14.40 -13.48 -3.46
N ARG A 187 -15.64 -13.09 -3.83
CA ARG A 187 -16.08 -12.98 -5.23
C ARG A 187 -16.84 -11.67 -5.42
N VAL A 188 -16.38 -10.87 -6.35
CA VAL A 188 -17.06 -9.61 -6.71
C VAL A 188 -18.43 -9.92 -7.33
N GLY A 189 -19.46 -9.24 -6.87
CA GLY A 189 -20.86 -9.46 -7.29
C GLY A 189 -21.59 -10.58 -6.53
N ASP A 190 -20.89 -11.32 -5.65
CA ASP A 190 -21.47 -12.37 -4.83
C ASP A 190 -21.41 -11.99 -3.33
N ASN A 191 -20.22 -11.84 -2.79
CA ASN A 191 -20.02 -11.48 -1.38
C ASN A 191 -19.09 -10.27 -1.19
N LEU A 192 -18.72 -9.61 -2.27
CA LEU A 192 -17.95 -8.38 -2.32
C LEU A 192 -18.54 -7.50 -3.44
N GLY A 193 -18.95 -6.26 -3.13
CA GLY A 193 -19.64 -5.41 -4.10
C GLY A 193 -20.96 -6.01 -4.57
N ALA A 194 -21.72 -6.62 -3.66
CA ALA A 194 -22.91 -7.42 -3.97
C ALA A 194 -24.21 -6.64 -3.92
N THR A 195 -24.20 -5.34 -3.59
CA THR A 195 -25.41 -4.52 -3.59
C THR A 195 -25.93 -4.38 -5.02
N GLU A 196 -27.21 -4.65 -5.21
CA GLU A 196 -27.87 -4.69 -6.52
C GLU A 196 -27.75 -3.33 -7.22
N GLY A 197 -27.35 -3.36 -8.49
CA GLY A 197 -27.16 -2.16 -9.32
C GLY A 197 -26.89 -2.52 -10.77
N ALA A 198 -26.72 -1.48 -11.60
CA ALA A 198 -26.43 -1.63 -13.03
C ALA A 198 -25.39 -0.61 -13.48
N VAL A 199 -24.58 -0.98 -14.48
CA VAL A 199 -23.75 -0.04 -15.22
C VAL A 199 -24.64 0.78 -16.14
N VAL A 200 -24.73 2.09 -15.90
CA VAL A 200 -25.58 3.02 -16.64
C VAL A 200 -24.83 3.90 -17.64
N PHE A 201 -23.50 3.93 -17.53
CA PHE A 201 -22.62 4.62 -18.48
C PHE A 201 -21.26 3.93 -18.49
N ARG A 202 -20.60 3.97 -19.65
CA ARG A 202 -19.23 3.46 -19.83
C ARG A 202 -18.50 4.29 -20.86
N ASN A 203 -17.28 4.66 -20.56
CA ASN A 203 -16.30 5.15 -21.52
C ASN A 203 -14.98 4.38 -21.41
N GLU A 204 -13.91 4.87 -22.00
CA GLU A 204 -12.62 4.20 -21.95
C GLU A 204 -12.01 4.21 -20.54
N GLN A 205 -12.28 5.24 -19.72
CA GLN A 205 -11.68 5.46 -18.42
C GLN A 205 -12.47 4.89 -17.26
N ALA A 206 -13.80 4.79 -17.39
CA ALA A 206 -14.65 4.43 -16.26
C ALA A 206 -15.99 3.82 -16.67
N GLU A 207 -16.59 3.13 -15.70
CA GLU A 207 -17.99 2.77 -15.67
C GLU A 207 -18.71 3.57 -14.57
N LEU A 208 -19.97 3.94 -14.80
CA LEU A 208 -20.82 4.50 -13.77
C LEU A 208 -21.85 3.45 -13.35
N LEU A 209 -21.85 3.11 -12.09
CA LEU A 209 -22.82 2.21 -11.49
C LEU A 209 -23.93 3.03 -10.84
N GLN A 210 -25.19 2.66 -11.11
CA GLN A 210 -26.37 3.12 -10.37
C GLN A 210 -26.88 1.96 -9.53
N TYR A 211 -27.08 2.18 -8.25
CA TYR A 211 -27.61 1.16 -7.33
C TYR A 211 -29.13 1.22 -7.24
N ALA A 212 -29.76 0.04 -7.12
CA ALA A 212 -31.19 -0.10 -7.02
C ALA A 212 -31.69 0.51 -5.69
N PRO A 213 -32.73 1.37 -5.71
CA PRO A 213 -33.28 1.95 -4.49
C PRO A 213 -33.93 0.86 -3.62
N LYS A 214 -33.86 1.00 -2.30
CA LYS A 214 -34.50 0.07 -1.36
C LYS A 214 -35.94 0.47 -0.96
N GLY A 215 -36.40 1.64 -1.36
CA GLY A 215 -37.74 2.17 -1.04
C GLY A 215 -38.49 2.65 -2.27
N GLU A 216 -39.79 2.89 -2.09
CA GLU A 216 -40.64 3.43 -3.15
C GLU A 216 -40.35 4.91 -3.49
N GLN A 217 -39.73 5.62 -2.56
CA GLN A 217 -39.36 7.02 -2.69
C GLN A 217 -37.87 7.20 -2.40
N VAL A 218 -37.26 8.10 -3.13
CA VAL A 218 -35.87 8.50 -2.96
C VAL A 218 -35.75 10.02 -2.85
N LEU A 219 -34.66 10.48 -2.26
CA LEU A 219 -34.31 11.89 -2.22
C LEU A 219 -34.06 12.40 -3.63
N THR A 220 -34.57 13.59 -3.96
CA THR A 220 -34.47 14.17 -5.32
C THR A 220 -33.03 14.35 -5.77
N ARG A 221 -32.14 14.80 -4.86
CA ARG A 221 -30.75 15.06 -5.17
C ARG A 221 -29.93 13.78 -5.03
N PRO A 222 -29.29 13.29 -6.14
CA PRO A 222 -28.47 12.08 -6.10
C PRO A 222 -27.10 12.35 -5.45
N LEU A 223 -26.45 11.27 -5.01
CA LEU A 223 -25.08 11.25 -4.53
C LEU A 223 -24.20 10.46 -5.50
N LEU A 224 -23.16 11.10 -6.01
CA LEU A 224 -22.10 10.49 -6.78
C LEU A 224 -20.91 10.22 -5.87
N ILE A 225 -20.52 8.95 -5.73
CA ILE A 225 -19.31 8.54 -5.01
C ILE A 225 -18.17 8.38 -6.01
N VAL A 226 -17.04 9.02 -5.70
CA VAL A 226 -15.83 9.02 -6.53
C VAL A 226 -14.69 8.36 -5.75
N PRO A 227 -14.44 7.06 -5.96
CA PRO A 227 -13.33 6.36 -5.37
C PRO A 227 -11.98 6.86 -5.91
N PRO A 228 -10.86 6.59 -5.21
CA PRO A 228 -9.53 6.80 -5.78
C PRO A 228 -9.33 5.94 -7.04
N GLN A 229 -8.59 6.44 -8.02
CA GLN A 229 -8.26 5.72 -9.25
C GLN A 229 -7.45 4.44 -9.00
N ILE A 230 -6.69 4.41 -7.90
CA ILE A 230 -5.87 3.26 -7.49
C ILE A 230 -6.67 2.19 -6.76
N ASN A 231 -7.96 2.40 -6.51
CA ASN A 231 -8.78 1.52 -5.69
C ASN A 231 -10.02 1.04 -6.44
N LYS A 232 -10.67 0.00 -5.92
CA LYS A 232 -11.86 -0.58 -6.52
C LYS A 232 -13.13 0.09 -5.99
N PHE A 233 -14.16 0.21 -6.83
CA PHE A 233 -15.45 0.79 -6.46
C PHE A 233 -16.07 0.13 -5.23
N TYR A 234 -15.90 -1.19 -5.06
CA TYR A 234 -16.47 -1.96 -3.96
C TYR A 234 -15.79 -1.70 -2.60
N LEU A 235 -14.80 -0.80 -2.53
CA LEU A 235 -14.31 -0.31 -1.23
C LEU A 235 -15.45 0.29 -0.38
N PHE A 236 -16.45 0.88 -1.04
CA PHE A 236 -17.65 1.42 -0.39
C PHE A 236 -18.79 0.39 -0.25
N ASP A 237 -18.60 -0.83 -0.77
CA ASP A 237 -19.59 -1.91 -0.80
C ASP A 237 -18.94 -3.26 -0.48
N LEU A 238 -18.28 -3.36 0.69
CA LEU A 238 -17.42 -4.51 1.01
C LEU A 238 -18.19 -5.81 1.24
N ALA A 239 -19.29 -5.76 2.00
CA ALA A 239 -20.07 -6.94 2.33
C ALA A 239 -21.43 -6.52 2.90
N PRO A 240 -22.44 -7.40 2.92
CA PRO A 240 -23.70 -7.14 3.61
C PRO A 240 -23.49 -6.68 5.05
N GLY A 241 -24.12 -5.59 5.44
CA GLY A 241 -23.96 -4.95 6.75
C GLY A 241 -22.61 -4.22 6.96
N ARG A 242 -21.74 -4.19 5.96
CA ARG A 242 -20.47 -3.45 5.92
C ARG A 242 -20.34 -2.67 4.62
N SER A 243 -21.43 -2.06 4.19
CA SER A 243 -21.54 -1.30 2.96
C SER A 243 -22.06 0.09 3.24
N LEU A 244 -21.29 1.12 2.85
CA LEU A 244 -21.76 2.50 2.86
C LEU A 244 -22.93 2.66 1.86
N ILE A 245 -22.84 1.95 0.74
CA ILE A 245 -23.89 1.96 -0.31
C ILE A 245 -25.22 1.47 0.28
N GLU A 246 -25.23 0.31 0.94
CA GLU A 246 -26.45 -0.21 1.57
C GLU A 246 -27.05 0.76 2.60
N TYR A 247 -26.19 1.39 3.39
CA TYR A 247 -26.62 2.37 4.39
C TYR A 247 -27.28 3.58 3.71
N LEU A 248 -26.70 4.13 2.66
CA LEU A 248 -27.23 5.28 1.94
C LEU A 248 -28.56 4.94 1.25
N LEU A 249 -28.64 3.78 0.60
CA LEU A 249 -29.88 3.30 -0.03
C LEU A 249 -31.01 3.10 1.00
N ALA A 250 -30.68 2.55 2.18
CA ALA A 250 -31.66 2.38 3.26
C ALA A 250 -32.19 3.72 3.80
N ASN A 251 -31.44 4.82 3.60
CA ASN A 251 -31.86 6.18 3.96
C ASN A 251 -32.42 6.97 2.77
N GLY A 252 -32.81 6.30 1.71
CA GLY A 252 -33.48 6.90 0.56
C GLY A 252 -32.59 7.71 -0.38
N VAL A 253 -31.26 7.61 -0.26
CA VAL A 253 -30.32 8.30 -1.15
C VAL A 253 -30.23 7.57 -2.50
N GLN A 254 -30.33 8.31 -3.61
CA GLN A 254 -29.98 7.77 -4.93
C GLN A 254 -28.45 7.72 -5.05
N VAL A 255 -27.87 6.53 -5.16
CA VAL A 255 -26.41 6.36 -5.13
C VAL A 255 -25.88 5.95 -6.50
N PHE A 256 -24.88 6.70 -6.94
CA PHE A 256 -24.05 6.39 -8.10
C PHE A 256 -22.60 6.26 -7.68
N VAL A 257 -21.85 5.34 -8.30
CA VAL A 257 -20.43 5.13 -7.99
C VAL A 257 -19.63 5.03 -9.28
N VAL A 258 -18.51 5.74 -9.35
CA VAL A 258 -17.55 5.61 -10.44
C VAL A 258 -16.68 4.36 -10.21
N SER A 259 -16.62 3.50 -11.21
CA SER A 259 -15.69 2.38 -11.27
C SER A 259 -14.59 2.69 -12.28
N TRP A 260 -13.40 3.05 -11.79
CA TRP A 260 -12.27 3.39 -12.64
C TRP A 260 -11.68 2.16 -13.31
N ARG A 261 -11.32 2.28 -14.58
CA ARG A 261 -10.50 1.30 -15.27
C ARG A 261 -9.07 1.34 -14.71
N ASN A 262 -8.45 0.18 -14.51
CA ASN A 262 -7.04 0.11 -14.18
C ASN A 262 -6.22 0.48 -15.43
N PRO A 263 -5.40 1.55 -15.42
CA PRO A 263 -4.59 1.91 -16.55
C PRO A 263 -3.47 0.88 -16.77
N THR A 264 -3.19 0.58 -18.04
CA THR A 264 -2.03 -0.20 -18.48
C THR A 264 -0.95 0.72 -19.07
N ALA A 265 0.16 0.17 -19.53
CA ALA A 265 1.19 0.95 -20.21
C ALA A 265 0.69 1.72 -21.44
N GLU A 266 -0.37 1.25 -22.09
CA GLU A 266 -1.02 1.91 -23.22
C GLU A 266 -1.73 3.21 -22.83
N HIS A 267 -2.12 3.33 -21.57
CA HIS A 267 -2.84 4.46 -21.01
C HIS A 267 -1.94 5.47 -20.28
N ARG A 268 -0.63 5.42 -20.51
CA ARG A 268 0.37 6.28 -19.85
C ARG A 268 0.13 7.79 -20.06
N ASP A 269 -0.60 8.14 -21.11
CA ASP A 269 -0.89 9.52 -21.47
C ASP A 269 -2.21 10.05 -20.83
N TRP A 270 -2.89 9.24 -20.01
CA TRP A 270 -4.04 9.71 -19.25
C TRP A 270 -3.60 10.64 -18.13
N GLY A 271 -3.86 11.93 -18.33
CA GLY A 271 -3.57 12.98 -17.38
C GLY A 271 -4.78 13.34 -16.50
N LEU A 272 -4.62 14.34 -15.66
CA LEU A 272 -5.72 14.85 -14.82
C LEU A 272 -6.91 15.35 -15.63
N ASP A 273 -6.66 15.96 -16.78
CA ASP A 273 -7.68 16.41 -17.74
C ASP A 273 -8.55 15.27 -18.26
N THR A 274 -7.95 14.10 -18.54
CA THR A 274 -8.67 12.89 -18.96
C THR A 274 -9.69 12.46 -17.90
N TYR A 275 -9.27 12.39 -16.65
CA TYR A 275 -10.12 12.00 -15.53
C TYR A 275 -11.18 13.07 -15.20
N VAL A 276 -10.82 14.36 -15.29
CA VAL A 276 -11.75 15.47 -15.08
C VAL A 276 -12.84 15.49 -16.15
N ASN A 277 -12.50 15.29 -17.42
CA ASN A 277 -13.47 15.22 -18.51
C ASN A 277 -14.43 14.03 -18.30
N THR A 278 -13.90 12.86 -17.93
CA THR A 278 -14.74 11.70 -17.57
C THR A 278 -15.71 12.03 -16.43
N MET A 279 -15.27 12.77 -15.43
CA MET A 279 -16.14 13.18 -14.31
C MET A 279 -17.25 14.17 -14.75
N VAL A 280 -16.96 15.04 -15.71
CA VAL A 280 -17.99 15.92 -16.32
C VAL A 280 -19.04 15.08 -17.05
N ASP A 281 -18.63 14.14 -17.91
CA ASP A 281 -19.53 13.21 -18.60
C ASP A 281 -20.40 12.42 -17.62
N VAL A 282 -19.80 11.88 -16.56
CA VAL A 282 -20.50 11.16 -15.50
C VAL A 282 -21.55 12.05 -14.82
N THR A 283 -21.20 13.31 -14.54
CA THR A 283 -22.12 14.28 -13.94
C THR A 283 -23.32 14.55 -14.86
N ASP A 284 -23.08 14.70 -16.17
CA ASP A 284 -24.13 14.85 -17.18
C ASP A 284 -25.09 13.66 -17.16
N VAL A 285 -24.55 12.46 -17.13
CA VAL A 285 -25.36 11.22 -17.13
C VAL A 285 -26.18 11.10 -15.84
N VAL A 286 -25.60 11.39 -14.66
CA VAL A 286 -26.35 11.34 -13.38
C VAL A 286 -27.51 12.32 -13.40
N CYS A 287 -27.29 13.56 -13.82
CA CYS A 287 -28.36 14.56 -13.94
C CYS A 287 -29.45 14.14 -14.96
N ALA A 288 -29.05 13.58 -16.10
CA ALA A 288 -29.98 13.12 -17.13
C ALA A 288 -30.87 11.96 -16.65
N ILE A 289 -30.27 10.96 -15.94
CA ILE A 289 -31.02 9.80 -15.42
C ILE A 289 -32.00 10.22 -14.33
N THR A 290 -31.58 11.09 -13.42
CA THR A 290 -32.37 11.44 -12.23
C THR A 290 -33.34 12.60 -12.48
N GLY A 291 -33.13 13.37 -13.53
CA GLY A 291 -33.85 14.63 -13.78
C GLY A 291 -33.50 15.73 -12.76
N SER A 292 -32.48 15.52 -11.92
CA SER A 292 -32.04 16.50 -10.93
C SER A 292 -31.23 17.61 -11.58
N ALA A 293 -31.48 18.85 -11.18
CA ALA A 293 -30.69 19.98 -11.65
C ALA A 293 -29.27 20.03 -11.11
N ASP A 294 -29.03 19.34 -9.97
CA ASP A 294 -27.74 19.27 -9.31
C ASP A 294 -27.55 17.93 -8.58
N LEU A 295 -26.34 17.68 -8.11
CA LEU A 295 -25.98 16.48 -7.35
C LEU A 295 -24.97 16.79 -6.23
N ASN A 296 -24.89 15.87 -5.28
CA ASN A 296 -23.84 15.87 -4.27
C ASN A 296 -22.70 14.91 -4.69
N ILE A 297 -21.47 15.23 -4.32
CA ILE A 297 -20.31 14.36 -4.54
C ILE A 297 -19.72 13.97 -3.18
N ALA A 298 -19.40 12.68 -3.00
CA ALA A 298 -18.54 12.18 -1.97
C ALA A 298 -17.30 11.56 -2.62
N ALA A 299 -16.12 12.15 -2.41
CA ALA A 299 -14.92 11.79 -3.12
C ALA A 299 -13.78 11.47 -2.16
N ALA A 300 -13.05 10.38 -2.46
CA ALA A 300 -12.01 9.89 -1.58
C ALA A 300 -10.62 9.98 -2.22
N CYS A 301 -9.62 10.42 -1.43
CA CYS A 301 -8.21 10.44 -1.76
C CYS A 301 -7.94 11.09 -3.14
N SER A 302 -7.33 10.39 -4.11
CA SER A 302 -7.12 10.92 -5.46
C SER A 302 -8.42 11.22 -6.22
N GLY A 303 -9.51 10.51 -5.93
CA GLY A 303 -10.85 10.86 -6.41
C GLY A 303 -11.32 12.22 -5.92
N GLY A 304 -10.96 12.59 -4.68
CA GLY A 304 -11.23 13.91 -4.11
C GLY A 304 -10.41 15.02 -4.80
N ILE A 305 -9.17 14.74 -5.16
CA ILE A 305 -8.34 15.67 -5.94
C ILE A 305 -8.99 15.91 -7.31
N THR A 306 -9.35 14.84 -8.01
CA THR A 306 -10.01 14.92 -9.34
C THR A 306 -11.33 15.68 -9.27
N ALA A 307 -12.17 15.40 -8.26
CA ALA A 307 -13.43 16.11 -8.06
C ALA A 307 -13.21 17.60 -7.77
N SER A 308 -12.19 17.95 -6.96
CA SER A 308 -11.85 19.35 -6.66
C SER A 308 -11.41 20.12 -7.90
N ILE A 309 -10.59 19.49 -8.77
CA ILE A 309 -10.16 20.06 -10.04
C ILE A 309 -11.36 20.25 -10.98
N MET A 310 -12.24 19.25 -11.05
CA MET A 310 -13.49 19.36 -11.82
C MET A 310 -14.36 20.52 -11.34
N LEU A 311 -14.49 20.72 -10.03
CA LEU A 311 -15.24 21.85 -9.48
C LEU A 311 -14.65 23.20 -9.93
N GLY A 312 -13.32 23.34 -9.94
CA GLY A 312 -12.63 24.52 -10.45
C GLY A 312 -12.93 24.75 -11.95
N HIS A 313 -12.94 23.68 -12.75
CA HIS A 313 -13.28 23.71 -14.16
C HIS A 313 -14.75 24.12 -14.39
N LEU A 314 -15.69 23.54 -13.64
CA LEU A 314 -17.13 23.88 -13.73
C LEU A 314 -17.38 25.32 -13.27
N ALA A 315 -16.72 25.77 -12.20
CA ALA A 315 -16.83 27.15 -11.72
C ALA A 315 -16.37 28.17 -12.76
N ALA A 316 -15.26 27.89 -13.48
CA ALA A 316 -14.79 28.73 -14.57
C ALA A 316 -15.80 28.83 -15.73
N LYS A 317 -16.63 27.80 -15.92
CA LYS A 317 -17.73 27.76 -16.90
C LYS A 317 -19.07 28.28 -16.34
N GLN A 318 -19.11 28.75 -15.11
CA GLN A 318 -20.31 29.16 -14.38
C GLN A 318 -21.34 28.02 -14.22
N ASP A 319 -20.90 26.78 -14.30
CA ASP A 319 -21.72 25.58 -14.09
C ASP A 319 -21.87 25.29 -12.60
N ARG A 320 -23.09 25.21 -12.09
CA ARG A 320 -23.44 25.07 -10.69
C ARG A 320 -24.11 23.73 -10.35
N ARG A 321 -23.91 22.71 -11.18
CA ARG A 321 -24.52 21.40 -10.98
C ARG A 321 -24.05 20.62 -9.76
N ILE A 322 -22.95 21.03 -9.13
CA ILE A 322 -22.50 20.41 -7.90
C ILE A 322 -22.98 21.24 -6.71
N ASN A 323 -23.90 20.66 -5.93
CA ASN A 323 -24.47 21.29 -4.75
C ASN A 323 -23.51 21.23 -3.55
N ALA A 324 -22.91 20.07 -3.31
CA ALA A 324 -21.96 19.88 -2.21
C ALA A 324 -20.87 18.86 -2.58
N LEU A 325 -19.67 19.07 -2.04
CA LEU A 325 -18.54 18.15 -2.12
C LEU A 325 -18.13 17.72 -0.70
N THR A 326 -18.18 16.41 -0.45
CA THR A 326 -17.62 15.79 0.76
C THR A 326 -16.29 15.14 0.39
N LEU A 327 -15.21 15.54 1.06
CA LEU A 327 -13.88 14.99 0.88
C LEU A 327 -13.55 14.00 2.00
N LEU A 328 -13.15 12.80 1.62
CA LEU A 328 -12.74 11.72 2.51
C LEU A 328 -11.24 11.45 2.29
N VAL A 329 -10.43 11.53 3.34
CA VAL A 329 -8.99 11.26 3.31
C VAL A 329 -8.26 11.91 2.12
N THR A 330 -8.66 13.12 1.75
CA THR A 330 -8.14 13.86 0.60
C THR A 330 -7.14 14.92 1.04
N VAL A 331 -5.96 14.93 0.45
CA VAL A 331 -4.93 15.95 0.66
C VAL A 331 -4.92 16.86 -0.57
N LEU A 332 -5.35 18.10 -0.41
CA LEU A 332 -5.38 19.11 -1.48
C LEU A 332 -4.13 19.98 -1.49
N ASP A 333 -3.54 20.21 -0.34
CA ASP A 333 -2.29 20.97 -0.19
C ASP A 333 -1.14 20.01 0.15
N THR A 334 -0.20 19.85 -0.79
CA THR A 334 0.99 19.02 -0.65
C THR A 334 2.25 19.82 -0.29
N SER A 335 2.10 21.13 -0.02
CA SER A 335 3.23 21.99 0.38
C SER A 335 3.71 21.70 1.80
N ALA A 336 2.85 21.15 2.66
CA ALA A 336 3.24 20.74 3.99
C ALA A 336 4.00 19.41 3.94
N GLU A 337 5.19 19.36 4.57
CA GLU A 337 5.93 18.12 4.72
C GLU A 337 5.07 17.09 5.50
N SER A 338 4.70 15.99 4.87
CA SER A 338 4.11 14.88 5.58
C SER A 338 5.22 14.19 6.37
N GLN A 339 5.20 14.33 7.69
CA GLN A 339 6.04 13.47 8.51
C GLN A 339 5.43 12.07 8.52
N PRO A 340 6.19 11.03 8.19
CA PRO A 340 5.71 9.67 8.40
C PRO A 340 5.37 9.52 9.88
N ALA A 341 4.20 8.95 10.18
CA ALA A 341 3.83 8.64 11.55
C ALA A 341 4.93 7.76 12.19
N PRO A 342 5.31 8.04 13.44
CA PRO A 342 6.36 7.30 14.13
C PRO A 342 6.01 5.83 14.33
#